data_361b1b9c9cbbe6c128ed049e44715f4e
#
_entry.id   361b1b9c9cbbe6c128ed049e44715f4e
#
_cell.length_a   1.000
_cell.length_b   1.000
_cell.length_c   1.000
_cell.angle_alpha   90.00
_cell.angle_beta   90.00
_cell.angle_gamma   90.00
#
_symmetry.space_group_name_H-M   'P 1'
#
loop_
_entity.id
_entity.type
_entity.pdbx_description
1 polymer ?
#
loop_
_entity_poly.entity_id
_entity_poly.type
_entity_poly.pdbx_seq_one_letter_code
_entity_poly.pdbx_strand_id
1 'polypeptide(L)'
;MQLHRYMRNLHFSDPWGTETHYKEFRDILREYWIINWCYFHDLGIYRNFVGIIVLSESQPKIQINIQEIIWKKNQTVKSQCSANCPPGSRKIPGKSLAPCCYACVPCSHGEISNRTDMENCYKCEDNEWPNQEKTLCIEKQIEFLSYADDPLTLISIISSVILFIIAAVILGIFISFRDTPVVRANNHTLSFLLLVSIKLSFLSVFLFLGRPVDITCMLRQTSFGITFSIAVSCVLAKTLMVSIAFKATKPGSPWRKWVGVKLANGLVFNLSLIQFLISVIWLVIAPPYVEHNTHSEPRKIIIQCNEGSVVAFYIVLSYMGLLASVSFIVAFLARSLPDSFNEAKYITFSMLLFCSVWITMIPACLSTKGKYMVAVEIFAIISSSCGLLFCIFLPKCYIILFKQEMNSKQYLLGKCNT
;
A
#
# COMPACT_ATOMS: atom_id res chain seq x y z
N MET A 1 23.55 -35.03 -68.05
CA MET A 1 24.88 -34.58 -67.51
C MET A 1 25.85 -34.09 -68.57
N GLN A 2 25.89 -34.63 -69.77
CA GLN A 2 26.86 -34.20 -70.80
C GLN A 2 26.58 -32.78 -71.35
N LEU A 3 25.31 -32.40 -71.59
CA LEU A 3 24.96 -31.09 -72.13
C LEU A 3 25.39 -29.94 -71.19
N HIS A 4 25.22 -30.14 -69.92
CA HIS A 4 25.58 -29.14 -68.90
C HIS A 4 27.09 -28.88 -68.82
N ARG A 5 27.91 -29.93 -69.13
CA ARG A 5 29.36 -29.86 -69.19
C ARG A 5 29.85 -29.10 -70.45
N TYR A 6 29.11 -29.25 -71.53
CA TYR A 6 29.40 -28.50 -72.77
C TYR A 6 29.05 -27.04 -72.68
N MET A 7 27.90 -26.75 -72.13
CA MET A 7 27.43 -25.36 -71.91
C MET A 7 28.35 -24.59 -70.96
N ARG A 8 28.96 -25.28 -69.99
CA ARG A 8 29.93 -24.68 -69.05
C ARG A 8 31.18 -24.13 -69.66
N ASN A 9 31.59 -24.68 -70.78
CA ASN A 9 32.83 -24.31 -71.51
C ASN A 9 32.56 -23.50 -72.78
N LEU A 10 31.30 -23.01 -72.92
CA LEU A 10 30.92 -22.27 -74.12
C LEU A 10 31.33 -20.82 -74.01
N HIS A 11 32.23 -20.38 -74.79
CA HIS A 11 32.64 -18.98 -74.98
C HIS A 11 32.12 -18.53 -76.33
N PHE A 12 31.35 -17.49 -76.35
CA PHE A 12 30.93 -16.87 -77.60
C PHE A 12 30.94 -15.35 -77.51
N SER A 13 31.24 -14.72 -78.60
CA SER A 13 31.17 -13.27 -78.72
C SER A 13 29.91 -12.92 -79.49
N ASP A 14 29.18 -11.97 -79.00
CA ASP A 14 27.99 -11.46 -79.69
C ASP A 14 28.39 -10.62 -80.90
N PRO A 15 27.45 -10.26 -81.77
CA PRO A 15 27.79 -9.45 -82.97
C PRO A 15 28.35 -8.08 -82.64
N TRP A 16 28.35 -7.62 -81.43
CA TRP A 16 28.87 -6.34 -80.91
C TRP A 16 30.22 -6.50 -80.21
N GLY A 17 30.82 -7.71 -80.23
CA GLY A 17 32.17 -7.95 -79.69
C GLY A 17 32.20 -8.22 -78.17
N THR A 18 31.09 -8.44 -77.55
CA THR A 18 31.04 -8.75 -76.09
C THR A 18 31.26 -10.24 -75.88
N GLU A 19 32.33 -10.60 -75.15
CA GLU A 19 32.60 -12.00 -74.83
C GLU A 19 31.68 -12.47 -73.70
N THR A 20 30.94 -13.54 -73.94
CA THR A 20 30.00 -14.12 -73.00
C THR A 20 30.43 -15.55 -72.65
N HIS A 21 30.57 -15.87 -71.37
CA HIS A 21 30.92 -17.19 -70.91
C HIS A 21 29.97 -17.62 -69.72
N TYR A 22 29.63 -18.87 -69.66
CA TYR A 22 28.85 -19.42 -68.62
C TYR A 22 29.74 -19.91 -67.43
N LYS A 23 29.63 -19.33 -66.26
CA LYS A 23 30.26 -19.85 -65.02
C LYS A 23 29.36 -20.71 -64.26
N GLU A 24 29.93 -21.64 -63.44
CA GLU A 24 29.22 -22.54 -62.53
C GLU A 24 28.33 -21.73 -61.56
N PHE A 25 27.04 -21.92 -61.65
CA PHE A 25 26.02 -21.37 -60.71
C PHE A 25 25.68 -19.88 -60.80
N ARG A 26 26.22 -19.09 -61.71
CA ARG A 26 25.76 -17.69 -61.82
C ARG A 26 25.67 -17.26 -63.28
N ASP A 27 24.58 -16.56 -63.53
CA ASP A 27 24.32 -15.88 -64.78
C ASP A 27 25.44 -14.90 -65.15
N ILE A 28 25.59 -14.72 -66.44
CA ILE A 28 26.46 -13.74 -67.12
C ILE A 28 26.48 -12.45 -66.32
N LEU A 29 27.67 -11.82 -66.22
CA LEU A 29 27.80 -10.40 -65.84
C LEU A 29 26.80 -9.59 -66.65
N ARG A 30 25.66 -9.24 -66.00
CA ARG A 30 24.61 -8.47 -66.71
C ARG A 30 24.67 -7.05 -66.24
N GLU A 31 24.70 -6.17 -67.14
CA GLU A 31 24.46 -4.75 -66.93
C GLU A 31 22.99 -4.47 -67.17
N TYR A 32 22.35 -3.84 -66.17
CA TYR A 32 20.98 -3.36 -66.31
C TYR A 32 21.00 -1.84 -66.35
N TRP A 33 20.33 -1.29 -67.32
CA TRP A 33 20.19 0.15 -67.48
C TRP A 33 18.95 0.60 -66.66
N ILE A 34 19.15 1.63 -65.87
CA ILE A 34 18.07 2.31 -65.20
C ILE A 34 17.60 3.45 -66.07
N ILE A 35 16.38 3.37 -66.54
CA ILE A 35 15.77 4.32 -67.45
C ILE A 35 14.61 5.02 -66.75
N ASN A 36 14.65 6.35 -66.75
CA ASN A 36 13.53 7.19 -66.29
C ASN A 36 12.60 7.47 -67.47
N TRP A 37 11.36 7.02 -67.35
CA TRP A 37 10.35 7.25 -68.41
C TRP A 37 9.52 8.49 -68.02
N CYS A 38 9.57 9.50 -68.90
CA CYS A 38 8.84 10.75 -68.76
C CYS A 38 7.86 10.92 -69.94
N TYR A 39 6.65 11.37 -69.62
CA TYR A 39 5.63 11.71 -70.58
C TYR A 39 5.49 13.23 -70.69
N PHE A 40 5.73 13.79 -71.84
CA PHE A 40 5.54 15.22 -72.18
C PHE A 40 4.41 15.33 -73.15
N HIS A 41 3.47 16.25 -72.94
CA HIS A 41 2.28 16.39 -73.78
C HIS A 41 2.61 16.62 -75.24
N ASP A 42 3.74 17.35 -75.52
CA ASP A 42 4.14 17.75 -76.90
C ASP A 42 5.15 16.79 -77.52
N LEU A 43 5.88 16.00 -76.80
CA LEU A 43 7.01 15.15 -77.25
C LEU A 43 6.70 13.63 -77.00
N GLY A 44 5.60 13.29 -76.41
CA GLY A 44 5.28 11.90 -76.16
C GLY A 44 6.12 11.28 -75.03
N ILE A 45 6.46 10.00 -75.15
CA ILE A 45 7.24 9.25 -74.17
C ILE A 45 8.73 9.46 -74.40
N TYR A 46 9.43 10.08 -73.48
CA TYR A 46 10.86 10.26 -73.46
C TYR A 46 11.50 9.27 -72.46
N ARG A 47 12.62 8.66 -72.95
CA ARG A 47 13.41 7.71 -72.14
C ARG A 47 14.73 8.37 -71.79
N ASN A 48 14.96 8.67 -70.54
CA ASN A 48 16.21 9.21 -70.05
C ASN A 48 17.00 8.13 -69.34
N PHE A 49 18.25 7.90 -69.74
CA PHE A 49 19.19 7.00 -69.13
C PHE A 49 19.72 7.66 -67.85
N VAL A 50 19.47 7.06 -66.64
CA VAL A 50 19.80 7.66 -65.35
C VAL A 50 20.78 6.83 -64.56
N GLY A 51 21.10 5.61 -64.98
CA GLY A 51 22.05 4.80 -64.20
C GLY A 51 22.24 3.37 -64.74
N ILE A 52 23.15 2.66 -64.11
CA ILE A 52 23.55 1.28 -64.45
C ILE A 52 23.60 0.46 -63.18
N ILE A 53 23.13 -0.78 -63.27
CA ILE A 53 23.33 -1.84 -62.25
C ILE A 53 24.25 -2.87 -62.88
N VAL A 54 25.44 -3.04 -62.34
CA VAL A 54 26.39 -4.08 -62.79
C VAL A 54 26.36 -5.18 -61.70
N LEU A 55 25.90 -6.35 -62.07
CA LEU A 55 25.93 -7.53 -61.21
C LEU A 55 27.34 -8.12 -61.23
N SER A 56 28.15 -7.84 -60.22
CA SER A 56 29.49 -8.40 -60.01
C SER A 56 29.42 -9.58 -59.02
N GLU A 57 30.44 -10.49 -59.12
CA GLU A 57 30.51 -11.68 -58.24
C GLU A 57 30.58 -11.38 -56.76
N SER A 58 31.05 -10.21 -56.34
CA SER A 58 31.21 -9.85 -54.94
C SER A 58 30.01 -9.04 -54.39
N GLN A 59 29.58 -8.03 -55.12
CA GLN A 59 28.43 -7.19 -54.76
C GLN A 59 27.90 -6.44 -56.00
N PRO A 60 26.58 -6.25 -56.13
CA PRO A 60 26.01 -5.45 -57.21
C PRO A 60 26.46 -4.00 -57.05
N LYS A 61 27.06 -3.44 -58.09
CA LYS A 61 27.38 -2.01 -58.15
C LYS A 61 26.26 -1.26 -58.83
N ILE A 62 25.67 -0.33 -58.10
CA ILE A 62 24.60 0.53 -58.61
C ILE A 62 25.18 1.95 -58.75
N GLN A 63 25.11 2.50 -59.94
CA GLN A 63 25.48 3.88 -60.25
C GLN A 63 24.25 4.60 -60.78
N ILE A 64 23.78 5.62 -60.07
CA ILE A 64 22.58 6.40 -60.45
C ILE A 64 22.97 7.88 -60.47
N ASN A 65 22.73 8.55 -61.60
CA ASN A 65 22.78 9.99 -61.64
C ASN A 65 21.44 10.59 -61.22
N ILE A 66 21.36 10.95 -59.96
CA ILE A 66 20.11 11.44 -59.33
C ILE A 66 19.69 12.79 -59.97
N GLN A 67 20.60 13.56 -60.48
CA GLN A 67 20.33 14.87 -61.09
C GLN A 67 19.61 14.79 -62.44
N GLU A 68 19.74 13.67 -63.09
CA GLU A 68 19.10 13.44 -64.44
C GLU A 68 17.71 12.81 -64.30
N ILE A 69 17.28 12.44 -63.06
CA ILE A 69 15.94 11.87 -62.81
C ILE A 69 14.91 12.99 -62.84
N ILE A 70 14.02 12.94 -63.81
CA ILE A 70 12.87 13.85 -63.91
C ILE A 70 11.75 13.33 -63.00
N TRP A 71 11.54 13.99 -61.87
CA TRP A 71 10.51 13.62 -60.93
C TRP A 71 9.16 14.30 -61.25
N LYS A 72 8.07 13.59 -61.10
CA LYS A 72 6.72 14.16 -61.17
C LYS A 72 6.57 15.18 -60.04
N LYS A 73 6.42 16.45 -60.32
CA LYS A 73 6.34 17.58 -59.39
C LYS A 73 7.72 18.08 -58.86
N ASN A 74 8.82 17.78 -59.51
CA ASN A 74 10.17 18.18 -59.08
C ASN A 74 10.54 17.84 -57.63
N GLN A 75 9.93 16.82 -57.06
CA GLN A 75 10.19 16.35 -55.70
C GLN A 75 10.56 14.88 -55.71
N THR A 76 11.68 14.56 -55.05
CA THR A 76 12.11 13.17 -54.82
C THR A 76 11.06 12.42 -54.01
N VAL A 77 10.60 11.30 -54.52
CA VAL A 77 9.68 10.41 -53.82
C VAL A 77 10.48 9.62 -52.79
N LYS A 78 10.11 9.75 -51.50
CA LYS A 78 10.69 8.91 -50.47
C LYS A 78 10.06 7.52 -50.54
N SER A 79 10.88 6.51 -50.70
CA SER A 79 10.45 5.11 -50.58
C SER A 79 10.28 4.76 -49.12
N GLN A 80 9.07 4.77 -48.63
CA GLN A 80 8.73 4.49 -47.26
C GLN A 80 7.61 3.47 -47.22
N CYS A 81 7.90 2.31 -46.62
CA CYS A 81 6.94 1.21 -46.47
C CYS A 81 6.01 1.47 -45.27
N SER A 82 6.57 1.91 -44.17
CA SER A 82 5.82 2.24 -42.92
C SER A 82 5.95 3.72 -42.60
N ALA A 83 4.88 4.30 -42.03
CA ALA A 83 4.94 5.66 -41.48
C ALA A 83 5.91 5.73 -40.29
N ASN A 84 6.47 6.91 -40.03
CA ASN A 84 7.36 7.12 -38.89
C ASN A 84 6.66 6.82 -37.59
N CYS A 85 7.33 6.12 -36.66
CA CYS A 85 6.78 5.85 -35.34
C CYS A 85 6.76 7.14 -34.53
N PRO A 86 5.59 7.50 -33.94
CA PRO A 86 5.50 8.68 -33.10
C PRO A 86 6.29 8.47 -31.79
N PRO A 87 6.67 9.54 -31.11
CA PRO A 87 7.21 9.46 -29.77
C PRO A 87 6.28 8.64 -28.85
N GLY A 88 6.83 7.96 -27.86
CA GLY A 88 6.08 7.01 -27.00
C GLY A 88 5.97 5.59 -27.59
N SER A 89 6.53 5.37 -28.79
CA SER A 89 6.58 4.05 -29.45
C SER A 89 7.96 3.73 -29.97
N ARG A 90 8.21 2.43 -30.19
CA ARG A 90 9.46 1.92 -30.78
C ARG A 90 9.20 1.14 -32.06
N LYS A 91 10.21 1.07 -32.91
CA LYS A 91 10.18 0.24 -34.10
C LYS A 91 10.40 -1.22 -33.77
N ILE A 92 9.61 -2.08 -34.40
CA ILE A 92 9.86 -3.52 -34.40
C ILE A 92 10.02 -3.95 -35.88
N PRO A 93 11.12 -4.65 -36.25
CA PRO A 93 11.29 -5.17 -37.58
C PRO A 93 10.10 -6.01 -38.01
N GLY A 94 9.56 -5.73 -39.20
CA GLY A 94 8.50 -6.52 -39.79
C GLY A 94 9.03 -7.87 -40.30
N LYS A 95 8.11 -8.76 -40.71
CA LYS A 95 8.48 -10.03 -41.38
C LYS A 95 9.05 -9.83 -42.77
N SER A 96 9.07 -8.61 -43.28
CA SER A 96 9.57 -8.24 -44.61
C SER A 96 11.09 -8.08 -44.58
N LEU A 97 11.75 -8.49 -45.68
CA LEU A 97 13.20 -8.28 -45.91
C LEU A 97 13.58 -6.80 -46.10
N ALA A 98 12.58 -5.92 -46.32
CA ALA A 98 12.83 -4.51 -46.54
C ALA A 98 12.97 -3.76 -45.19
N PRO A 99 14.10 -3.06 -44.94
CA PRO A 99 14.35 -2.37 -43.65
C PRO A 99 13.40 -1.20 -43.39
N CYS A 100 12.71 -0.69 -44.41
CA CYS A 100 11.71 0.37 -44.29
C CYS A 100 10.31 -0.14 -43.83
N CYS A 101 10.11 -1.47 -43.78
CA CYS A 101 8.88 -2.08 -43.36
C CYS A 101 8.97 -2.53 -41.91
N TYR A 102 8.43 -1.75 -40.99
CA TYR A 102 8.43 -1.98 -39.56
C TYR A 102 7.06 -1.68 -38.96
N ALA A 103 6.80 -2.21 -37.78
CA ALA A 103 5.63 -1.89 -36.97
C ALA A 103 6.01 -0.98 -35.80
N CYS A 104 5.12 -0.06 -35.46
CA CYS A 104 5.26 0.77 -34.27
C CYS A 104 4.53 0.14 -33.10
N VAL A 105 5.25 -0.09 -31.98
CA VAL A 105 4.69 -0.66 -30.76
C VAL A 105 4.88 0.34 -29.63
N PRO A 106 3.82 0.64 -28.84
CA PRO A 106 3.94 1.52 -27.69
C PRO A 106 4.98 1.01 -26.70
N CYS A 107 5.71 1.90 -26.07
CA CYS A 107 6.65 1.56 -25.01
C CYS A 107 5.96 0.82 -23.87
N SER A 108 6.68 -0.08 -23.19
CA SER A 108 6.19 -0.85 -22.05
C SER A 108 5.89 0.06 -20.86
N HIS A 109 5.35 -0.53 -19.79
CA HIS A 109 5.15 0.22 -18.54
C HIS A 109 6.51 0.65 -17.96
N GLY A 110 6.62 1.92 -17.58
CA GLY A 110 7.85 2.48 -17.02
C GLY A 110 8.90 2.91 -18.07
N GLU A 111 8.60 2.82 -19.36
CA GLU A 111 9.52 3.18 -20.44
C GLU A 111 8.96 4.32 -21.30
N ILE A 112 9.86 5.12 -21.85
CA ILE A 112 9.55 6.25 -22.74
C ILE A 112 10.31 6.18 -24.06
N SER A 113 9.80 6.90 -25.03
CA SER A 113 10.49 7.25 -26.28
C SER A 113 10.28 8.74 -26.56
N ASN A 114 11.34 9.53 -26.47
CA ASN A 114 11.26 10.99 -26.60
C ASN A 114 11.44 11.50 -28.05
N ARG A 115 11.77 10.61 -28.98
CA ARG A 115 11.99 10.94 -30.41
C ARG A 115 11.16 10.02 -31.28
N THR A 116 10.91 10.51 -32.49
CA THR A 116 10.34 9.70 -33.57
C THR A 116 11.32 8.62 -34.01
N ASP A 117 10.76 7.45 -34.37
CA ASP A 117 11.52 6.35 -34.99
C ASP A 117 12.59 5.71 -34.10
N MET A 118 12.41 5.70 -32.79
CA MET A 118 13.34 5.02 -31.88
C MET A 118 13.25 3.49 -32.01
N GLU A 119 14.38 2.82 -31.96
CA GLU A 119 14.46 1.35 -31.96
C GLU A 119 14.18 0.74 -30.59
N ASN A 120 14.57 1.45 -29.53
CA ASN A 120 14.38 1.02 -28.14
C ASN A 120 13.72 2.11 -27.31
N CYS A 121 12.91 1.69 -26.33
CA CYS A 121 12.40 2.58 -25.29
C CYS A 121 13.40 2.64 -24.13
N TYR A 122 13.45 3.76 -23.42
CA TYR A 122 14.30 3.97 -22.25
C TYR A 122 13.46 3.87 -20.97
N LYS A 123 13.96 3.14 -19.99
CA LYS A 123 13.32 3.02 -18.69
C LYS A 123 13.51 4.32 -17.90
N CYS A 124 12.44 4.84 -17.29
CA CYS A 124 12.52 5.93 -16.33
C CYS A 124 13.22 5.48 -15.04
N GLU A 125 13.81 6.44 -14.31
CA GLU A 125 14.38 6.19 -12.99
C GLU A 125 13.30 5.75 -11.99
N ASP A 126 13.72 5.18 -10.87
CA ASP A 126 12.78 4.62 -9.86
C ASP A 126 11.88 5.69 -9.23
N ASN A 127 12.29 6.95 -9.24
CA ASN A 127 11.54 8.10 -8.76
C ASN A 127 10.61 8.73 -9.81
N GLU A 128 10.68 8.26 -11.06
CA GLU A 128 9.98 8.82 -12.19
C GLU A 128 9.01 7.83 -12.82
N TRP A 129 8.07 8.37 -13.56
CA TRP A 129 7.08 7.60 -14.31
C TRP A 129 6.76 8.25 -15.64
N PRO A 130 6.53 7.47 -16.71
CA PRO A 130 6.12 8.01 -17.99
C PRO A 130 4.84 8.84 -17.90
N ASN A 131 4.80 9.96 -18.66
CA ASN A 131 3.56 10.69 -18.90
C ASN A 131 2.57 9.82 -19.68
N GLN A 132 1.33 10.30 -19.91
CA GLN A 132 0.30 9.53 -20.62
C GLN A 132 0.72 9.14 -22.04
N GLU A 133 1.50 9.99 -22.70
CA GLU A 133 1.98 9.80 -24.07
C GLU A 133 3.28 8.98 -24.14
N LYS A 134 3.88 8.66 -23.01
CA LYS A 134 5.16 7.95 -22.88
C LYS A 134 6.34 8.63 -23.61
N THR A 135 6.31 9.95 -23.64
CA THR A 135 7.32 10.79 -24.29
C THR A 135 8.35 11.35 -23.33
N LEU A 136 7.98 11.51 -22.05
CA LEU A 136 8.80 12.12 -21.02
C LEU A 136 8.61 11.39 -19.69
N CYS A 137 9.67 11.26 -18.90
CA CYS A 137 9.61 10.84 -17.52
C CYS A 137 9.24 12.04 -16.64
N ILE A 138 8.23 11.88 -15.78
CA ILE A 138 7.76 12.87 -14.80
C ILE A 138 7.97 12.31 -13.40
N GLU A 139 8.26 13.16 -12.44
CA GLU A 139 8.41 12.75 -11.04
C GLU A 139 7.11 12.08 -10.52
N LYS A 140 7.25 10.98 -9.82
CA LYS A 140 6.14 10.30 -9.16
C LYS A 140 5.58 11.19 -8.06
N GLN A 141 4.25 11.22 -7.94
CA GLN A 141 3.59 11.94 -6.87
C GLN A 141 3.84 11.24 -5.53
N ILE A 142 4.18 12.04 -4.53
CA ILE A 142 4.34 11.55 -3.15
C ILE A 142 2.96 11.40 -2.53
N GLU A 143 2.65 10.20 -2.01
CA GLU A 143 1.38 9.91 -1.34
C GLU A 143 1.60 9.56 0.12
N PHE A 144 0.90 10.26 0.98
CA PHE A 144 0.77 10.00 2.41
C PHE A 144 -0.61 10.47 2.88
N LEU A 145 -1.01 10.14 4.11
CA LEU A 145 -2.31 10.55 4.65
C LEU A 145 -2.24 12.03 5.08
N SER A 146 -2.57 12.93 4.12
CA SER A 146 -2.48 14.39 4.30
C SER A 146 -3.61 14.92 5.18
N TYR A 147 -3.31 15.97 5.96
CA TYR A 147 -4.31 16.67 6.78
C TYR A 147 -5.35 17.43 5.95
N ALA A 148 -4.98 17.94 4.79
CA ALA A 148 -5.82 18.86 4.01
C ALA A 148 -6.58 18.19 2.86
N ASP A 149 -5.99 17.16 2.24
CA ASP A 149 -6.47 16.67 0.95
C ASP A 149 -7.36 15.42 1.06
N ASP A 150 -7.30 14.72 2.21
CA ASP A 150 -8.02 13.44 2.37
C ASP A 150 -9.24 13.58 3.29
N PRO A 151 -10.46 13.30 2.79
CA PRO A 151 -11.68 13.34 3.61
C PRO A 151 -11.66 12.32 4.76
N LEU A 152 -10.98 11.18 4.57
CA LEU A 152 -10.81 10.16 5.63
C LEU A 152 -10.00 10.71 6.81
N THR A 153 -8.98 11.52 6.54
CA THR A 153 -8.20 12.18 7.57
C THR A 153 -9.05 13.16 8.37
N LEU A 154 -9.84 13.98 7.70
CA LEU A 154 -10.71 14.96 8.34
C LEU A 154 -11.75 14.28 9.26
N ILE A 155 -12.40 13.21 8.77
CA ILE A 155 -13.35 12.41 9.56
C ILE A 155 -12.66 11.80 10.79
N SER A 156 -11.44 11.27 10.62
CA SER A 156 -10.66 10.68 11.71
C SER A 156 -10.28 11.72 12.78
N ILE A 157 -9.89 12.92 12.38
CA ILE A 157 -9.58 14.02 13.29
C ILE A 157 -10.82 14.44 14.07
N ILE A 158 -11.92 14.73 13.38
CA ILE A 158 -13.17 15.20 13.99
C ILE A 158 -13.69 14.16 14.98
N SER A 159 -13.77 12.88 14.57
CA SER A 159 -14.24 11.80 15.44
C SER A 159 -13.33 11.61 16.66
N SER A 160 -12.01 11.67 16.49
CA SER A 160 -11.03 11.52 17.57
C SER A 160 -11.13 12.67 18.58
N VAL A 161 -11.28 13.93 18.12
CA VAL A 161 -11.47 15.09 18.99
C VAL A 161 -12.79 15.01 19.77
N ILE A 162 -13.89 14.68 19.10
CA ILE A 162 -15.20 14.53 19.75
C ILE A 162 -15.14 13.44 20.84
N LEU A 163 -14.58 12.27 20.53
CA LEU A 163 -14.45 11.17 21.47
C LEU A 163 -13.50 11.49 22.63
N PHE A 164 -12.42 12.23 22.36
CA PHE A 164 -11.53 12.74 23.41
C PHE A 164 -12.27 13.67 24.37
N ILE A 165 -13.11 14.58 23.87
CA ILE A 165 -13.93 15.50 24.69
C ILE A 165 -14.94 14.70 25.50
N ILE A 166 -15.65 13.74 24.87
CA ILE A 166 -16.60 12.86 25.59
C ILE A 166 -15.90 12.11 26.71
N ALA A 167 -14.73 11.52 26.45
CA ALA A 167 -13.95 10.82 27.47
C ALA A 167 -13.48 11.77 28.60
N ALA A 168 -13.17 13.03 28.27
CA ALA A 168 -12.82 14.05 29.26
C ALA A 168 -14.02 14.45 30.13
N VAL A 169 -15.20 14.60 29.55
CA VAL A 169 -16.45 14.86 30.29
C VAL A 169 -16.78 13.69 31.23
N ILE A 170 -16.70 12.45 30.72
CA ILE A 170 -16.92 11.25 31.57
C ILE A 170 -15.93 11.21 32.72
N LEU A 171 -14.65 11.51 32.48
CA LEU A 171 -13.63 11.59 33.52
C LEU A 171 -13.97 12.66 34.54
N GLY A 172 -14.41 13.84 34.10
CA GLY A 172 -14.89 14.93 34.98
C GLY A 172 -16.06 14.51 35.88
N ILE A 173 -17.06 13.79 35.31
CA ILE A 173 -18.18 13.23 36.07
C ILE A 173 -17.66 12.26 37.15
N PHE A 174 -16.76 11.34 36.80
CA PHE A 174 -16.21 10.37 37.76
C PHE A 174 -15.36 11.04 38.86
N ILE A 175 -14.68 12.15 38.58
CA ILE A 175 -13.93 12.93 39.56
C ILE A 175 -14.92 13.67 40.49
N SER A 176 -15.95 14.33 39.93
CA SER A 176 -16.95 15.08 40.70
C SER A 176 -17.77 14.20 41.61
N PHE A 177 -18.13 13.00 41.14
CA PHE A 177 -18.94 12.03 41.90
C PHE A 177 -18.11 10.88 42.50
N ARG A 178 -16.81 11.10 42.78
CA ARG A 178 -15.89 10.07 43.29
C ARG A 178 -16.33 9.38 44.58
N ASP A 179 -17.08 10.09 45.42
CA ASP A 179 -17.53 9.60 46.75
C ASP A 179 -18.81 8.79 46.69
N THR A 180 -19.46 8.69 45.54
CA THR A 180 -20.67 7.92 45.35
C THR A 180 -20.42 6.42 45.41
N PRO A 181 -21.43 5.63 45.94
CA PRO A 181 -21.31 4.19 46.09
C PRO A 181 -20.94 3.47 44.78
N VAL A 182 -21.48 3.90 43.65
CA VAL A 182 -21.17 3.32 42.31
C VAL A 182 -19.72 3.47 41.96
N VAL A 183 -19.10 4.66 42.14
CA VAL A 183 -17.70 4.90 41.78
C VAL A 183 -16.76 4.17 42.75
N ARG A 184 -17.08 4.15 44.04
CA ARG A 184 -16.29 3.42 45.04
C ARG A 184 -16.34 1.90 44.85
N ALA A 185 -17.47 1.33 44.52
CA ALA A 185 -17.61 -0.10 44.23
C ALA A 185 -16.79 -0.54 42.99
N ASN A 186 -16.59 0.36 42.04
CA ASN A 186 -15.92 0.10 40.80
C ASN A 186 -14.38 0.26 40.83
N ASN A 187 -13.76 0.35 42.01
CA ASN A 187 -12.34 0.68 42.13
C ASN A 187 -11.98 1.93 41.31
N HIS A 188 -12.15 3.11 41.89
CA HIS A 188 -12.02 4.40 41.24
C HIS A 188 -10.64 4.55 40.51
N THR A 189 -9.55 4.03 41.11
CA THR A 189 -8.20 4.11 40.53
C THR A 189 -8.11 3.40 39.18
N LEU A 190 -8.64 2.18 39.08
CA LEU A 190 -8.66 1.44 37.81
C LEU A 190 -9.55 2.10 36.77
N SER A 191 -10.67 2.72 37.18
CA SER A 191 -11.57 3.42 36.29
C SER A 191 -10.92 4.69 35.72
N PHE A 192 -10.20 5.46 36.55
CA PHE A 192 -9.47 6.63 36.12
C PHE A 192 -8.34 6.25 35.17
N LEU A 193 -7.54 5.24 35.48
CA LEU A 193 -6.43 4.79 34.65
C LEU A 193 -6.94 4.30 33.29
N LEU A 194 -8.05 3.57 33.27
CA LEU A 194 -8.70 3.12 32.03
C LEU A 194 -9.18 4.31 31.19
N LEU A 195 -9.84 5.31 31.79
CA LEU A 195 -10.29 6.52 31.07
C LEU A 195 -9.12 7.33 30.53
N VAL A 196 -8.03 7.47 31.29
CA VAL A 196 -6.82 8.14 30.84
C VAL A 196 -6.20 7.40 29.67
N SER A 197 -6.09 6.06 29.73
CA SER A 197 -5.53 5.28 28.63
C SER A 197 -6.40 5.36 27.36
N ILE A 198 -7.72 5.37 27.47
CA ILE A 198 -8.64 5.58 26.33
C ILE A 198 -8.46 6.98 25.73
N LYS A 199 -8.32 8.03 26.57
CA LYS A 199 -8.02 9.39 26.08
C LYS A 199 -6.70 9.45 25.33
N LEU A 200 -5.66 8.82 25.84
CA LEU A 200 -4.36 8.74 25.19
C LEU A 200 -4.44 7.96 23.87
N SER A 201 -5.29 6.94 23.76
CA SER A 201 -5.54 6.23 22.50
C SER A 201 -6.17 7.13 21.45
N PHE A 202 -7.13 7.99 21.81
CA PHE A 202 -7.66 8.97 20.86
C PHE A 202 -6.62 10.02 20.45
N LEU A 203 -5.74 10.42 21.37
CA LEU A 203 -4.66 11.35 21.06
C LEU A 203 -3.59 10.70 20.18
N SER A 204 -3.32 9.41 20.35
CA SER A 204 -2.34 8.68 19.54
C SER A 204 -2.70 8.64 18.04
N VAL A 205 -3.99 8.82 17.67
CA VAL A 205 -4.43 8.90 16.28
C VAL A 205 -3.69 10.00 15.51
N PHE A 206 -3.36 11.11 16.16
CA PHE A 206 -2.63 12.22 15.52
C PHE A 206 -1.19 11.85 15.13
N LEU A 207 -0.60 10.83 15.74
CA LEU A 207 0.73 10.31 15.35
C LEU A 207 0.67 9.52 14.03
N PHE A 208 -0.51 9.07 13.62
CA PHE A 208 -0.71 8.32 12.38
C PHE A 208 -0.99 9.22 11.18
N LEU A 209 -1.33 10.48 11.44
CA LEU A 209 -1.71 11.46 10.42
C LEU A 209 -0.52 12.33 10.02
N GLY A 210 -0.57 12.84 8.78
CA GLY A 210 0.45 13.71 8.23
C GLY A 210 1.63 12.96 7.63
N ARG A 211 2.67 13.72 7.26
CA ARG A 211 3.89 13.15 6.66
C ARG A 211 4.67 12.37 7.72
N PRO A 212 4.93 11.07 7.51
CA PRO A 212 5.73 10.28 8.44
C PRO A 212 7.16 10.83 8.55
N VAL A 213 7.67 10.91 9.78
CA VAL A 213 9.07 11.15 10.12
C VAL A 213 9.54 10.05 11.08
N ASP A 214 10.85 9.81 11.21
CA ASP A 214 11.36 8.69 12.02
C ASP A 214 10.84 8.72 13.45
N ILE A 215 10.78 9.91 14.08
CA ILE A 215 10.24 10.07 15.43
C ILE A 215 8.76 9.67 15.51
N THR A 216 7.93 10.08 14.54
CA THR A 216 6.53 9.70 14.54
C THR A 216 6.34 8.22 14.28
N CYS A 217 7.18 7.60 13.45
CA CYS A 217 7.16 6.15 13.22
C CYS A 217 7.47 5.36 14.50
N MET A 218 8.48 5.79 15.29
CA MET A 218 8.80 5.17 16.58
C MET A 218 7.68 5.36 17.61
N LEU A 219 7.15 6.58 17.73
CA LEU A 219 6.11 6.90 18.72
C LEU A 219 4.77 6.28 18.38
N ARG A 220 4.41 6.17 17.12
CA ARG A 220 3.14 5.63 16.63
C ARG A 220 2.88 4.22 17.20
N GLN A 221 3.79 3.30 16.98
CA GLN A 221 3.64 1.90 17.37
C GLN A 221 3.82 1.70 18.89
N THR A 222 4.77 2.40 19.50
CA THR A 222 5.04 2.26 20.93
C THR A 222 3.95 2.88 21.80
N SER A 223 3.47 4.10 21.47
CA SER A 223 2.39 4.74 22.22
C SER A 223 1.10 3.93 22.14
N PHE A 224 0.77 3.43 20.95
CA PHE A 224 -0.35 2.53 20.74
C PHE A 224 -0.22 1.26 21.59
N GLY A 225 0.88 0.52 21.51
CA GLY A 225 1.12 -0.71 22.26
C GLY A 225 0.99 -0.51 23.78
N ILE A 226 1.59 0.55 24.32
CA ILE A 226 1.56 0.85 25.76
C ILE A 226 0.17 1.26 26.22
N THR A 227 -0.52 2.18 25.52
CA THR A 227 -1.83 2.67 25.92
C THR A 227 -2.89 1.57 25.91
N PHE A 228 -2.89 0.72 24.90
CA PHE A 228 -3.80 -0.43 24.83
C PHE A 228 -3.48 -1.51 25.86
N SER A 229 -2.21 -1.77 26.12
CA SER A 229 -1.81 -2.70 27.17
C SER A 229 -2.31 -2.25 28.54
N ILE A 230 -2.21 -0.96 28.86
CA ILE A 230 -2.76 -0.38 30.10
C ILE A 230 -4.29 -0.54 30.13
N ALA A 231 -4.99 -0.21 29.04
CA ALA A 231 -6.44 -0.31 28.97
C ALA A 231 -6.93 -1.75 29.19
N VAL A 232 -6.37 -2.72 28.45
CA VAL A 232 -6.74 -4.14 28.56
C VAL A 232 -6.36 -4.71 29.93
N SER A 233 -5.21 -4.33 30.48
CA SER A 233 -4.78 -4.74 31.84
C SER A 233 -5.73 -4.20 32.91
N CYS A 234 -6.24 -2.97 32.77
CA CYS A 234 -7.26 -2.41 33.67
C CYS A 234 -8.57 -3.19 33.59
N VAL A 235 -9.01 -3.57 32.40
CA VAL A 235 -10.21 -4.39 32.20
C VAL A 235 -10.03 -5.77 32.81
N LEU A 236 -8.89 -6.42 32.58
CA LEU A 236 -8.55 -7.71 33.16
C LEU A 236 -8.51 -7.63 34.68
N ALA A 237 -7.89 -6.61 35.27
CA ALA A 237 -7.84 -6.42 36.72
C ALA A 237 -9.23 -6.24 37.32
N LYS A 238 -10.12 -5.48 36.68
CA LYS A 238 -11.50 -5.31 37.09
C LYS A 238 -12.27 -6.65 37.12
N THR A 239 -12.20 -7.42 36.05
CA THR A 239 -12.89 -8.71 35.95
C THR A 239 -12.34 -9.75 36.93
N LEU A 240 -11.03 -9.78 37.13
CA LEU A 240 -10.40 -10.62 38.16
C LEU A 240 -10.84 -10.25 39.56
N MET A 241 -10.90 -8.94 39.87
CA MET A 241 -11.38 -8.47 41.21
C MET A 241 -12.81 -8.90 41.50
N VAL A 242 -13.73 -8.78 40.52
CA VAL A 242 -15.10 -9.25 40.63
C VAL A 242 -15.12 -10.78 40.89
N SER A 243 -14.35 -11.53 40.09
CA SER A 243 -14.29 -12.99 40.20
C SER A 243 -13.70 -13.47 41.54
N ILE A 244 -12.64 -12.81 42.02
CA ILE A 244 -12.00 -13.13 43.31
C ILE A 244 -12.91 -12.71 44.48
N ALA A 245 -13.54 -11.53 44.42
CA ALA A 245 -14.48 -11.06 45.43
C ALA A 245 -15.62 -12.08 45.64
N PHE A 246 -16.18 -12.58 44.52
CA PHE A 246 -17.22 -13.59 44.57
C PHE A 246 -16.74 -14.93 45.18
N LYS A 247 -15.55 -15.40 44.81
CA LYS A 247 -14.95 -16.61 45.41
C LYS A 247 -14.62 -16.42 46.91
N ALA A 248 -14.29 -15.21 47.33
CA ALA A 248 -13.93 -14.87 48.69
C ALA A 248 -15.16 -14.77 49.63
N THR A 249 -16.40 -14.70 49.08
CA THR A 249 -17.64 -14.71 49.92
C THR A 249 -17.90 -16.06 50.56
N LYS A 250 -17.31 -17.15 50.07
CA LYS A 250 -17.44 -18.47 50.72
C LYS A 250 -16.69 -18.51 52.05
N PRO A 251 -17.32 -19.00 53.13
CA PRO A 251 -16.66 -19.09 54.44
C PRO A 251 -15.42 -19.98 54.35
N GLY A 252 -14.28 -19.53 54.94
CA GLY A 252 -13.00 -20.26 54.90
C GLY A 252 -12.19 -20.16 53.64
N SER A 253 -12.58 -19.31 52.68
CA SER A 253 -11.87 -19.17 51.40
C SER A 253 -10.49 -18.53 51.56
N PRO A 254 -9.42 -19.15 51.04
CA PRO A 254 -8.07 -18.57 51.02
C PRO A 254 -7.99 -17.29 50.18
N TRP A 255 -8.93 -17.07 49.28
CA TRP A 255 -8.98 -15.93 48.34
C TRP A 255 -9.25 -14.59 49.04
N ARG A 256 -9.74 -14.60 50.30
CA ARG A 256 -10.03 -13.39 51.07
C ARG A 256 -8.80 -12.51 51.30
N LYS A 257 -7.59 -13.12 51.35
CA LYS A 257 -6.32 -12.38 51.50
C LYS A 257 -5.94 -11.63 50.22
N TRP A 258 -6.45 -12.06 49.07
CA TRP A 258 -6.12 -11.52 47.75
C TRP A 258 -7.10 -10.46 47.25
N VAL A 259 -8.21 -10.25 47.97
CA VAL A 259 -9.17 -9.19 47.64
C VAL A 259 -8.61 -7.85 48.11
N GLY A 260 -8.07 -7.04 47.16
CA GLY A 260 -7.56 -5.72 47.51
C GLY A 260 -7.13 -4.89 46.32
N VAL A 261 -7.26 -3.58 46.47
CA VAL A 261 -6.84 -2.58 45.44
C VAL A 261 -5.37 -2.72 45.12
N LYS A 262 -4.52 -3.12 46.08
CA LYS A 262 -3.08 -3.31 45.88
C LYS A 262 -2.77 -4.40 44.83
N LEU A 263 -3.50 -5.54 44.90
CA LEU A 263 -3.33 -6.61 43.92
C LEU A 263 -3.69 -6.15 42.49
N ALA A 264 -4.84 -5.47 42.35
CA ALA A 264 -5.31 -4.99 41.08
C ALA A 264 -4.35 -3.98 40.43
N ASN A 265 -3.86 -3.02 41.22
CA ASN A 265 -2.91 -2.03 40.74
C ASN A 265 -1.54 -2.67 40.41
N GLY A 266 -1.07 -3.63 41.23
CA GLY A 266 0.15 -4.38 40.97
C GLY A 266 0.06 -5.21 39.70
N LEU A 267 -1.10 -5.83 39.43
CA LEU A 267 -1.32 -6.56 38.17
C LEU A 267 -1.22 -5.66 36.93
N VAL A 268 -1.93 -4.51 36.96
CA VAL A 268 -1.88 -3.55 35.86
C VAL A 268 -0.46 -3.03 35.64
N PHE A 269 0.23 -2.69 36.73
CA PHE A 269 1.61 -2.21 36.64
C PHE A 269 2.54 -3.25 36.01
N ASN A 270 2.53 -4.50 36.48
CA ASN A 270 3.41 -5.54 35.97
C ASN A 270 3.11 -5.88 34.50
N LEU A 271 1.81 -6.02 34.10
CA LEU A 271 1.45 -6.32 32.73
C LEU A 271 1.83 -5.17 31.78
N SER A 272 1.62 -3.93 32.20
CA SER A 272 2.00 -2.76 31.42
C SER A 272 3.52 -2.59 31.34
N LEU A 273 4.25 -2.93 32.42
CA LEU A 273 5.73 -2.89 32.45
C LEU A 273 6.34 -3.88 31.46
N ILE A 274 5.76 -5.10 31.35
CA ILE A 274 6.24 -6.08 30.35
C ILE A 274 6.12 -5.51 28.95
N GLN A 275 4.97 -4.93 28.59
CA GLN A 275 4.76 -4.30 27.28
C GLN A 275 5.74 -3.13 27.06
N PHE A 276 5.94 -2.31 28.06
CA PHE A 276 6.90 -1.21 28.00
C PHE A 276 8.32 -1.71 27.73
N LEU A 277 8.77 -2.76 28.45
CA LEU A 277 10.10 -3.36 28.24
C LEU A 277 10.24 -3.96 26.85
N ILE A 278 9.22 -4.68 26.35
CA ILE A 278 9.23 -5.21 24.98
C ILE A 278 9.37 -4.06 23.97
N SER A 279 8.62 -2.97 24.15
CA SER A 279 8.68 -1.80 23.26
C SER A 279 10.05 -1.11 23.30
N VAL A 280 10.67 -0.97 24.49
CA VAL A 280 12.00 -0.39 24.63
C VAL A 280 13.07 -1.25 23.95
N ILE A 281 13.03 -2.57 24.17
CA ILE A 281 13.95 -3.52 23.54
C ILE A 281 13.82 -3.42 22.01
N TRP A 282 12.61 -3.35 21.48
CA TRP A 282 12.38 -3.18 20.04
C TRP A 282 13.00 -1.88 19.53
N LEU A 283 12.75 -0.74 20.18
CA LEU A 283 13.33 0.55 19.80
C LEU A 283 14.86 0.59 19.83
N VAL A 284 15.48 -0.16 20.73
CA VAL A 284 16.95 -0.21 20.84
C VAL A 284 17.57 -1.10 19.78
N ILE A 285 16.95 -2.25 19.48
CA ILE A 285 17.52 -3.24 18.55
C ILE A 285 17.25 -2.89 17.09
N ALA A 286 16.01 -2.51 16.76
CA ALA A 286 15.60 -2.25 15.40
C ALA A 286 14.48 -1.20 15.37
N PRO A 287 14.81 0.09 15.51
CA PRO A 287 13.83 1.16 15.53
C PRO A 287 13.06 1.26 14.22
N PRO A 288 11.76 1.53 14.25
CA PRO A 288 11.00 1.87 13.07
C PRO A 288 11.53 3.15 12.40
N TYR A 289 11.52 3.16 11.07
CA TYR A 289 12.03 4.28 10.25
C TYR A 289 11.10 4.59 9.09
N VAL A 290 11.31 5.72 8.44
CA VAL A 290 10.55 6.12 7.24
C VAL A 290 11.09 5.41 6.01
N GLU A 291 10.21 4.77 5.27
CA GLU A 291 10.51 4.10 4.00
C GLU A 291 9.74 4.76 2.85
N HIS A 292 10.46 4.99 1.74
CA HIS A 292 9.88 5.44 0.48
C HIS A 292 9.61 4.24 -0.42
N ASN A 293 8.38 3.76 -0.43
CA ASN A 293 8.01 2.61 -1.24
C ASN A 293 7.67 3.05 -2.67
N THR A 294 8.58 2.74 -3.60
CA THR A 294 8.46 3.04 -5.03
C THR A 294 7.89 1.90 -5.86
N HIS A 295 7.72 0.70 -5.23
CA HIS A 295 7.36 -0.54 -5.92
C HIS A 295 5.88 -0.92 -5.79
N SER A 296 5.22 -0.53 -4.70
CA SER A 296 3.83 -0.93 -4.45
C SER A 296 2.85 -0.32 -5.44
N GLU A 297 3.07 0.92 -5.84
CA GLU A 297 2.30 1.58 -6.88
C GLU A 297 3.22 2.20 -7.94
N PRO A 298 2.99 1.89 -9.23
CA PRO A 298 3.92 2.29 -10.28
C PRO A 298 3.99 3.81 -10.51
N ARG A 299 2.93 4.56 -10.20
CA ARG A 299 2.83 6.00 -10.47
C ARG A 299 3.08 6.89 -9.27
N LYS A 300 3.21 6.32 -8.06
CA LYS A 300 3.28 7.07 -6.80
C LYS A 300 4.40 6.55 -5.92
N ILE A 301 4.96 7.43 -5.12
CA ILE A 301 5.87 7.07 -4.02
C ILE A 301 5.05 7.12 -2.74
N ILE A 302 4.88 5.97 -2.09
CA ILE A 302 4.17 5.88 -0.82
C ILE A 302 5.18 6.08 0.29
N ILE A 303 5.01 7.15 1.10
CA ILE A 303 5.79 7.33 2.32
C ILE A 303 5.08 6.56 3.43
N GLN A 304 5.74 5.54 3.95
CA GLN A 304 5.22 4.69 5.02
C GLN A 304 6.27 4.49 6.12
N CYS A 305 5.81 4.06 7.30
CA CYS A 305 6.71 3.61 8.35
C CYS A 305 7.03 2.13 8.14
N ASN A 306 8.31 1.80 8.13
CA ASN A 306 8.79 0.41 8.19
C ASN A 306 9.06 0.06 9.66
N GLU A 307 8.65 -1.12 10.08
CA GLU A 307 8.77 -1.57 11.48
C GLU A 307 10.21 -1.92 11.88
N GLY A 308 11.18 -1.82 10.99
CA GLY A 308 12.58 -2.19 11.22
C GLY A 308 12.75 -3.71 11.37
N SER A 309 12.15 -4.30 12.39
CA SER A 309 12.10 -5.75 12.61
C SER A 309 10.68 -6.26 12.65
N VAL A 310 10.30 -7.02 11.65
CA VAL A 310 8.98 -7.69 11.53
C VAL A 310 8.72 -8.62 12.73
N VAL A 311 9.77 -9.32 13.20
CA VAL A 311 9.66 -10.25 14.35
C VAL A 311 9.34 -9.47 15.63
N ALA A 312 10.04 -8.36 15.90
CA ALA A 312 9.80 -7.54 17.08
C ALA A 312 8.38 -6.94 17.07
N PHE A 313 7.92 -6.47 15.92
CA PHE A 313 6.56 -5.99 15.74
C PHE A 313 5.52 -7.06 16.07
N TYR A 314 5.68 -8.29 15.56
CA TYR A 314 4.77 -9.39 15.89
C TYR A 314 4.84 -9.81 17.35
N ILE A 315 5.97 -9.68 18.04
CA ILE A 315 6.07 -9.94 19.49
C ILE A 315 5.21 -8.93 20.25
N VAL A 316 5.27 -7.64 19.93
CA VAL A 316 4.44 -6.59 20.53
C VAL A 316 2.95 -6.88 20.34
N LEU A 317 2.54 -7.20 19.10
CA LEU A 317 1.15 -7.53 18.78
C LEU A 317 0.68 -8.82 19.45
N SER A 318 1.53 -9.84 19.50
CA SER A 318 1.20 -11.13 20.13
C SER A 318 0.97 -10.98 21.62
N TYR A 319 1.77 -10.17 22.31
CA TYR A 319 1.57 -9.89 23.73
C TYR A 319 0.24 -9.18 23.97
N MET A 320 -0.10 -8.18 23.17
CA MET A 320 -1.39 -7.48 23.24
C MET A 320 -2.57 -8.43 22.96
N GLY A 321 -2.44 -9.29 21.93
CA GLY A 321 -3.44 -10.30 21.60
C GLY A 321 -3.64 -11.33 22.71
N LEU A 322 -2.56 -11.75 23.36
CA LEU A 322 -2.61 -12.63 24.53
C LEU A 322 -3.36 -11.97 25.70
N LEU A 323 -3.02 -10.72 26.03
CA LEU A 323 -3.70 -9.96 27.09
C LEU A 323 -5.19 -9.81 26.80
N ALA A 324 -5.55 -9.45 25.56
CA ALA A 324 -6.94 -9.30 25.15
C ALA A 324 -7.70 -10.63 25.23
N SER A 325 -7.09 -11.73 24.79
CA SER A 325 -7.68 -13.07 24.85
C SER A 325 -7.92 -13.52 26.30
N VAL A 326 -6.93 -13.37 27.16
CA VAL A 326 -7.06 -13.69 28.59
C VAL A 326 -8.14 -12.82 29.25
N SER A 327 -8.15 -11.50 28.94
CA SER A 327 -9.15 -10.58 29.46
C SER A 327 -10.57 -10.97 29.03
N PHE A 328 -10.72 -11.34 27.75
CA PHE A 328 -12.02 -11.80 27.22
C PHE A 328 -12.49 -13.09 27.90
N ILE A 329 -11.61 -14.10 28.04
CA ILE A 329 -11.93 -15.38 28.65
C ILE A 329 -12.36 -15.16 30.11
N VAL A 330 -11.61 -14.38 30.88
CA VAL A 330 -11.95 -14.09 32.30
C VAL A 330 -13.25 -13.33 32.40
N ALA A 331 -13.49 -12.32 31.53
CA ALA A 331 -14.76 -11.59 31.51
C ALA A 331 -15.94 -12.48 31.13
N PHE A 332 -15.75 -13.37 30.17
CA PHE A 332 -16.77 -14.31 29.72
C PHE A 332 -17.17 -15.31 30.86
N LEU A 333 -16.20 -15.82 31.61
CA LEU A 333 -16.43 -16.68 32.74
C LEU A 333 -17.09 -15.92 33.91
N ALA A 334 -16.78 -14.64 34.10
CA ALA A 334 -17.33 -13.80 35.13
C ALA A 334 -18.77 -13.31 34.84
N ARG A 335 -19.23 -13.37 33.58
CA ARG A 335 -20.54 -12.83 33.15
C ARG A 335 -21.76 -13.44 33.88
N SER A 336 -21.63 -14.69 34.34
CA SER A 336 -22.71 -15.42 35.05
C SER A 336 -22.74 -15.15 36.54
N LEU A 337 -21.75 -14.41 37.07
CA LEU A 337 -21.73 -14.07 38.49
C LEU A 337 -22.77 -13.00 38.79
N PRO A 338 -23.50 -13.12 39.91
CA PRO A 338 -24.43 -12.09 40.34
C PRO A 338 -23.66 -10.84 40.73
N ASP A 339 -23.71 -9.82 39.87
CA ASP A 339 -23.09 -8.52 40.07
C ASP A 339 -24.16 -7.44 40.12
N SER A 340 -24.08 -6.55 41.13
CA SER A 340 -25.07 -5.53 41.41
C SER A 340 -25.36 -4.59 40.24
N PHE A 341 -24.42 -4.45 39.32
CA PHE A 341 -24.50 -3.53 38.16
C PHE A 341 -24.32 -4.19 36.79
N ASN A 342 -24.34 -5.52 36.73
CA ASN A 342 -24.03 -6.25 35.50
C ASN A 342 -22.71 -5.82 34.85
N GLU A 343 -21.72 -5.34 35.62
CA GLU A 343 -20.45 -4.82 35.12
C GLU A 343 -19.72 -5.85 34.28
N ALA A 344 -19.68 -7.11 34.75
CA ALA A 344 -19.04 -8.20 34.02
C ALA A 344 -19.68 -8.44 32.65
N LYS A 345 -20.97 -8.25 32.46
CA LYS A 345 -21.65 -8.37 31.17
C LYS A 345 -21.25 -7.25 30.23
N TYR A 346 -21.20 -6.01 30.71
CA TYR A 346 -20.75 -4.86 29.87
C TYR A 346 -19.28 -4.98 29.49
N ILE A 347 -18.43 -5.43 30.40
CA ILE A 347 -17.01 -5.70 30.09
C ILE A 347 -16.89 -6.82 29.08
N THR A 348 -17.64 -7.93 29.21
CA THR A 348 -17.61 -9.03 28.22
C THR A 348 -18.01 -8.55 26.84
N PHE A 349 -19.06 -7.73 26.75
CA PHE A 349 -19.50 -7.17 25.47
C PHE A 349 -18.46 -6.22 24.87
N SER A 350 -17.86 -5.35 25.70
CA SER A 350 -16.79 -4.46 25.22
C SER A 350 -15.56 -5.21 24.71
N MET A 351 -15.17 -6.30 25.40
CA MET A 351 -14.05 -7.14 24.96
C MET A 351 -14.38 -7.95 23.70
N LEU A 352 -15.64 -8.36 23.54
CA LEU A 352 -16.09 -9.00 22.29
C LEU A 352 -15.96 -8.03 21.10
N LEU A 353 -16.45 -6.79 21.25
CA LEU A 353 -16.27 -5.75 20.23
C LEU A 353 -14.79 -5.49 19.96
N PHE A 354 -13.99 -5.34 21.00
CA PHE A 354 -12.55 -5.14 20.88
C PHE A 354 -11.89 -6.26 20.06
N CYS A 355 -12.10 -7.51 20.44
CA CYS A 355 -11.51 -8.65 19.73
C CYS A 355 -12.02 -8.73 18.27
N SER A 356 -13.29 -8.47 18.01
CA SER A 356 -13.86 -8.51 16.66
C SER A 356 -13.21 -7.45 15.74
N VAL A 357 -13.01 -6.23 16.23
CA VAL A 357 -12.32 -5.16 15.49
C VAL A 357 -10.89 -5.58 15.12
N TRP A 358 -10.13 -6.14 16.07
CA TRP A 358 -8.74 -6.53 15.82
C TRP A 358 -8.62 -7.76 14.93
N ILE A 359 -9.54 -8.74 15.02
CA ILE A 359 -9.59 -9.89 14.12
C ILE A 359 -9.93 -9.44 12.69
N THR A 360 -10.87 -8.51 12.51
CA THR A 360 -11.24 -8.00 11.18
C THR A 360 -10.20 -7.05 10.59
N MET A 361 -9.40 -6.39 11.42
CA MET A 361 -8.30 -5.54 10.98
C MET A 361 -7.23 -6.32 10.20
N ILE A 362 -6.91 -7.56 10.62
CA ILE A 362 -5.85 -8.36 9.98
C ILE A 362 -6.10 -8.55 8.47
N PRO A 363 -7.22 -9.14 8.01
CA PRO A 363 -7.49 -9.28 6.59
C PRO A 363 -7.68 -7.92 5.89
N ALA A 364 -8.18 -6.91 6.56
CA ALA A 364 -8.30 -5.56 6.01
C ALA A 364 -6.92 -4.95 5.70
N CYS A 365 -5.95 -5.07 6.60
CA CYS A 365 -4.57 -4.61 6.35
C CYS A 365 -3.87 -5.40 5.24
N LEU A 366 -4.13 -6.70 5.13
CA LEU A 366 -3.56 -7.54 4.06
C LEU A 366 -4.14 -7.21 2.67
N SER A 367 -5.38 -6.73 2.61
CA SER A 367 -6.06 -6.38 1.36
C SER A 367 -5.86 -4.94 0.93
N THR A 368 -5.49 -4.05 1.85
CA THR A 368 -5.27 -2.62 1.58
C THR A 368 -3.80 -2.30 1.37
N LYS A 369 -3.51 -1.29 0.53
CA LYS A 369 -2.16 -0.82 0.25
C LYS A 369 -2.07 0.70 0.43
N GLY A 370 -0.83 1.18 0.63
CA GLY A 370 -0.56 2.60 0.70
C GLY A 370 -1.20 3.31 1.89
N LYS A 371 -1.70 4.51 1.67
CA LYS A 371 -2.31 5.35 2.72
C LYS A 371 -3.55 4.73 3.38
N TYR A 372 -4.28 3.86 2.67
CA TYR A 372 -5.48 3.22 3.20
C TYR A 372 -5.18 2.20 4.30
N MET A 373 -3.99 1.59 4.33
CA MET A 373 -3.56 0.73 5.43
C MET A 373 -3.52 1.50 6.75
N VAL A 374 -2.98 2.73 6.73
CA VAL A 374 -2.95 3.61 7.90
C VAL A 374 -4.37 4.02 8.32
N ALA A 375 -5.27 4.26 7.38
CA ALA A 375 -6.67 4.56 7.69
C ALA A 375 -7.38 3.40 8.39
N VAL A 376 -7.11 2.15 8.00
CA VAL A 376 -7.63 0.94 8.68
C VAL A 376 -7.11 0.84 10.12
N GLU A 377 -5.82 1.11 10.36
CA GLU A 377 -5.25 1.14 11.71
C GLU A 377 -5.93 2.20 12.59
N ILE A 378 -6.10 3.43 12.08
CA ILE A 378 -6.79 4.51 12.79
C ILE A 378 -8.23 4.10 13.12
N PHE A 379 -8.95 3.53 12.15
CA PHE A 379 -10.31 3.06 12.36
C PHE A 379 -10.39 1.99 13.46
N ALA A 380 -9.45 1.04 13.50
CA ALA A 380 -9.38 0.02 14.53
C ALA A 380 -9.12 0.63 15.92
N ILE A 381 -8.21 1.60 16.03
CA ILE A 381 -7.93 2.32 17.28
C ILE A 381 -9.17 3.06 17.79
N ILE A 382 -9.82 3.84 16.93
CA ILE A 382 -11.01 4.62 17.29
C ILE A 382 -12.17 3.68 17.70
N SER A 383 -12.46 2.68 16.89
CA SER A 383 -13.58 1.75 17.12
C SER A 383 -13.42 0.93 18.39
N SER A 384 -12.22 0.38 18.64
CA SER A 384 -11.94 -0.40 19.84
C SER A 384 -11.96 0.47 21.10
N SER A 385 -11.38 1.68 21.07
CA SER A 385 -11.42 2.63 22.19
C SER A 385 -12.84 3.14 22.47
N CYS A 386 -13.62 3.38 21.42
CA CYS A 386 -15.03 3.76 21.49
C CYS A 386 -15.87 2.64 22.14
N GLY A 387 -15.65 1.38 21.73
CA GLY A 387 -16.30 0.22 22.34
C GLY A 387 -16.03 0.11 23.83
N LEU A 388 -14.78 0.26 24.26
CA LEU A 388 -14.42 0.28 25.70
C LEU A 388 -15.07 1.46 26.43
N LEU A 389 -15.03 2.67 25.85
CA LEU A 389 -15.59 3.87 26.46
C LEU A 389 -17.10 3.75 26.68
N PHE A 390 -17.84 3.44 25.63
CA PHE A 390 -19.28 3.44 25.70
C PHE A 390 -19.84 2.24 26.47
N CYS A 391 -19.34 1.04 26.23
CA CYS A 391 -19.89 -0.14 26.91
C CYS A 391 -19.62 -0.15 28.42
N ILE A 392 -18.45 0.34 28.85
CA ILE A 392 -18.07 0.29 30.26
C ILE A 392 -18.58 1.51 31.03
N PHE A 393 -18.50 2.71 30.47
CA PHE A 393 -18.73 3.95 31.21
C PHE A 393 -20.11 4.57 31.02
N LEU A 394 -20.72 4.44 29.80
CA LEU A 394 -22.03 5.05 29.55
C LEU A 394 -23.14 4.55 30.51
N PRO A 395 -23.28 3.23 30.79
CA PRO A 395 -24.27 2.75 31.71
C PRO A 395 -24.07 3.31 33.14
N LYS A 396 -22.80 3.52 33.52
CA LYS A 396 -22.46 4.08 34.84
C LYS A 396 -22.77 5.57 34.92
N CYS A 397 -22.44 6.33 33.90
CA CYS A 397 -22.83 7.74 33.81
C CYS A 397 -24.34 7.92 33.86
N TYR A 398 -25.10 7.04 33.18
CA TYR A 398 -26.54 7.06 33.19
C TYR A 398 -27.10 6.86 34.63
N ILE A 399 -26.53 5.91 35.38
CA ILE A 399 -26.94 5.66 36.79
C ILE A 399 -26.57 6.86 37.67
N ILE A 400 -25.38 7.43 37.51
CA ILE A 400 -24.90 8.56 38.33
C ILE A 400 -25.75 9.82 38.11
N LEU A 401 -26.11 10.12 36.84
CA LEU A 401 -26.80 11.36 36.49
C LEU A 401 -28.31 11.28 36.55
N PHE A 402 -28.92 10.15 36.14
CA PHE A 402 -30.37 10.06 35.90
C PHE A 402 -31.08 9.11 36.90
N LYS A 403 -30.40 8.17 37.54
CA LYS A 403 -30.99 7.20 38.46
C LYS A 403 -30.28 7.21 39.83
N GLN A 404 -30.35 8.34 40.53
CA GLN A 404 -29.71 8.50 41.86
C GLN A 404 -30.23 7.50 42.89
N GLU A 405 -31.47 7.04 42.78
CA GLU A 405 -32.04 6.01 43.63
C GLU A 405 -31.26 4.69 43.58
N MET A 406 -30.76 4.33 42.43
CA MET A 406 -29.93 3.13 42.24
C MET A 406 -28.50 3.34 42.76
N ASN A 407 -28.06 4.57 42.98
CA ASN A 407 -26.75 4.94 43.52
C ASN A 407 -26.73 4.94 45.06
N SER A 408 -27.48 4.05 45.71
CA SER A 408 -27.55 3.90 47.16
C SER A 408 -26.86 2.62 47.62
N LYS A 409 -26.30 2.61 48.85
CA LYS A 409 -25.68 1.41 49.43
C LYS A 409 -26.68 0.25 49.58
N GLN A 410 -27.97 0.55 49.85
CA GLN A 410 -29.02 -0.46 49.98
C GLN A 410 -29.31 -1.18 48.64
N TYR A 411 -29.28 -0.47 47.54
CA TYR A 411 -29.46 -1.06 46.20
C TYR A 411 -28.26 -1.91 45.79
N LEU A 412 -27.03 -1.47 46.14
CA LEU A 412 -25.77 -2.20 45.90
C LEU A 412 -25.68 -3.53 46.66
N LEU A 413 -26.19 -3.58 47.89
CA LEU A 413 -26.13 -4.78 48.72
C LEU A 413 -27.22 -5.80 48.36
N GLY A 414 -28.02 -5.53 47.31
CA GLY A 414 -29.18 -6.35 46.95
C GLY A 414 -30.22 -6.32 48.07
N LYS A 415 -31.46 -5.96 47.80
CA LYS A 415 -32.56 -6.19 48.75
C LYS A 415 -32.53 -7.66 49.21
N CYS A 416 -31.90 -7.94 50.32
CA CYS A 416 -32.35 -8.96 51.20
C CYS A 416 -33.64 -8.42 51.83
N ASN A 417 -34.77 -8.54 51.16
CA ASN A 417 -36.07 -8.37 51.78
C ASN A 417 -37.03 -9.30 51.10
N THR A 418 -37.42 -10.25 51.93
CA THR A 418 -38.62 -11.13 52.00
C THR A 418 -38.80 -12.07 50.87
#